data_9399bb59f48fa58ab77fe8016febcf17
#
_entry.id   9399bb59f48fa58ab77fe8016febcf17
#
_cell.length_a   1.000
_cell.length_b   1.000
_cell.length_c   1.000
_cell.angle_alpha   90.00
_cell.angle_beta   90.00
_cell.angle_gamma   90.00
#
_symmetry.space_group_name_H-M   'P 1'
#
loop_
_entity.id
_entity.type
_entity.pdbx_description
1 polymer ?
#
loop_
_entity_poly.entity_id
_entity_poly.type
_entity_poly.pdbx_seq_one_letter_code
_entity_poly.pdbx_strand_id
1 'polypeptide(L)'
;LWEGTTEFSLDISRVEAALAGLEVQARDIREADVLLVPLVGFEMTPTEVTLANGIRIAQADTIEAPLEATSSEGTGRTAWQTAYFAMTDLESIEDGPRQAIGRLNGLIRALRLYKEGSVGLGPFAFAPVGESNWRRIETAVAPPRPGSYFLIESEVTSLNELIVALAKESPAADRMEFAQKRFQYGCERENPVDALSDHLLAIRASLGGEGVIDAPLAARAAALITGNADDLRSRERIELALDLEQTLVNGEDLTSIGGESATYIAAWV
;
A
#
# COMPACT_ATOMS: atom_id res chain seq x y z
N LEU A 1 -4.33 -19.63 -32.37
CA LEU A 1 -3.08 -20.21 -32.90
C LEU A 1 -3.20 -21.72 -33.19
N TRP A 2 -4.10 -22.40 -32.52
CA TRP A 2 -4.29 -23.85 -32.64
C TRP A 2 -5.77 -24.17 -32.80
N GLU A 3 -6.12 -24.96 -33.83
CA GLU A 3 -7.50 -25.31 -34.17
C GLU A 3 -7.88 -26.74 -33.75
N GLY A 4 -7.33 -27.28 -32.69
CA GLY A 4 -7.72 -28.58 -32.17
C GLY A 4 -7.28 -29.79 -33.04
N THR A 5 -6.31 -29.57 -33.93
CA THR A 5 -5.67 -30.67 -34.68
C THR A 5 -4.59 -31.33 -33.84
N THR A 6 -4.34 -32.60 -34.04
CA THR A 6 -3.29 -33.35 -33.34
C THR A 6 -1.88 -33.03 -33.83
N GLU A 7 -1.75 -32.28 -34.94
CA GLU A 7 -0.48 -31.80 -35.47
C GLU A 7 -0.24 -30.37 -35.10
N PHE A 8 0.89 -30.10 -34.46
CA PHE A 8 1.34 -28.74 -34.16
C PHE A 8 1.87 -28.09 -35.44
N SER A 9 1.08 -27.20 -36.02
CA SER A 9 1.45 -26.37 -37.16
C SER A 9 1.40 -24.91 -36.75
N LEU A 10 2.55 -24.23 -36.78
CA LEU A 10 2.62 -22.81 -36.52
C LEU A 10 2.18 -22.04 -37.77
N ASP A 11 1.00 -21.45 -37.71
CA ASP A 11 0.51 -20.54 -38.76
C ASP A 11 1.08 -19.13 -38.52
N ILE A 12 2.06 -18.77 -39.36
CA ILE A 12 2.79 -17.48 -39.22
C ILE A 12 1.83 -16.30 -39.38
N SER A 13 0.85 -16.38 -40.28
CA SER A 13 -0.11 -15.28 -40.48
C SER A 13 -1.00 -15.05 -39.25
N ARG A 14 -1.33 -16.13 -38.53
CA ARG A 14 -2.05 -16.00 -37.23
C ARG A 14 -1.17 -15.47 -36.09
N VAL A 15 0.11 -15.80 -36.10
CA VAL A 15 1.07 -15.22 -35.16
C VAL A 15 1.22 -13.72 -35.41
N GLU A 16 1.39 -13.33 -36.68
CA GLU A 16 1.47 -11.91 -37.07
C GLU A 16 0.19 -11.14 -36.71
N ALA A 17 -0.98 -11.73 -36.99
CA ALA A 17 -2.26 -11.11 -36.59
C ALA A 17 -2.40 -10.99 -35.08
N ALA A 18 -1.97 -12.00 -34.30
CA ALA A 18 -1.98 -11.93 -32.84
C ALA A 18 -1.00 -10.89 -32.30
N LEU A 19 0.21 -10.79 -32.89
CA LEU A 19 1.19 -9.77 -32.54
C LEU A 19 0.68 -8.35 -32.89
N ALA A 20 0.10 -8.18 -34.08
CA ALA A 20 -0.51 -6.91 -34.47
C ALA A 20 -1.66 -6.52 -33.50
N GLY A 21 -2.47 -7.50 -33.09
CA GLY A 21 -3.50 -7.28 -32.08
C GLY A 21 -2.93 -6.87 -30.72
N LEU A 22 -1.81 -7.47 -30.29
CA LEU A 22 -1.12 -7.10 -29.06
C LEU A 22 -0.47 -5.71 -29.17
N GLU A 23 0.07 -5.35 -30.33
CA GLU A 23 0.64 -4.02 -30.59
C GLU A 23 -0.43 -2.93 -30.55
N VAL A 24 -1.60 -3.18 -31.15
CA VAL A 24 -2.77 -2.28 -31.06
C VAL A 24 -3.20 -2.12 -29.60
N GLN A 25 -3.39 -3.20 -28.87
CA GLN A 25 -3.74 -3.15 -27.45
C GLN A 25 -2.67 -2.40 -26.62
N ALA A 26 -1.38 -2.61 -26.90
CA ALA A 26 -0.31 -1.89 -26.21
C ALA A 26 -0.30 -0.39 -26.55
N ARG A 27 -0.70 -0.04 -27.79
CA ARG A 27 -0.84 1.35 -28.23
C ARG A 27 -2.05 2.03 -27.57
N ASP A 28 -3.21 1.35 -27.58
CA ASP A 28 -4.43 1.86 -26.97
C ASP A 28 -4.26 2.11 -25.46
N ILE A 29 -3.45 1.27 -24.77
CA ILE A 29 -3.13 1.50 -23.36
C ILE A 29 -2.26 2.75 -23.15
N ARG A 30 -1.35 3.06 -24.07
CA ARG A 30 -0.57 4.30 -24.00
C ARG A 30 -1.42 5.55 -24.20
N GLU A 31 -2.55 5.39 -24.88
CA GLU A 31 -3.55 6.44 -25.12
C GLU A 31 -4.67 6.42 -24.06
N ALA A 32 -4.65 5.48 -23.11
CA ALA A 32 -5.66 5.35 -22.08
C ALA A 32 -5.51 6.42 -20.99
N ASP A 33 -6.59 7.12 -20.72
CA ASP A 33 -6.60 8.29 -19.84
C ASP A 33 -6.49 7.94 -18.35
N VAL A 34 -6.92 6.73 -17.91
CA VAL A 34 -7.07 6.42 -16.48
C VAL A 34 -6.75 4.96 -16.15
N LEU A 35 -5.97 4.73 -15.09
CA LEU A 35 -5.79 3.43 -14.46
C LEU A 35 -6.69 3.32 -13.24
N LEU A 36 -7.50 2.26 -13.18
CA LEU A 36 -8.39 1.92 -12.06
C LEU A 36 -7.76 0.81 -11.22
N VAL A 37 -7.75 0.96 -9.88
CA VAL A 37 -7.35 -0.12 -8.97
C VAL A 37 -8.35 -0.23 -7.84
N PRO A 38 -8.93 -1.42 -7.57
CA PRO A 38 -9.78 -1.64 -6.42
C PRO A 38 -9.05 -1.31 -5.12
N LEU A 39 -9.72 -0.64 -4.20
CA LEU A 39 -9.26 -0.47 -2.81
C LEU A 39 -9.87 -1.57 -1.94
N VAL A 40 -9.01 -2.29 -1.23
CA VAL A 40 -9.39 -3.37 -0.32
C VAL A 40 -9.39 -2.85 1.10
N GLY A 41 -10.45 -3.15 1.86
CA GLY A 41 -10.59 -2.72 3.25
C GLY A 41 -10.91 -1.23 3.42
N PHE A 42 -11.25 -0.51 2.37
CA PHE A 42 -11.46 0.94 2.36
C PHE A 42 -12.93 1.31 2.24
N GLU A 43 -13.34 2.27 3.06
CA GLU A 43 -14.64 2.93 3.01
C GLU A 43 -14.45 4.43 3.24
N MET A 44 -15.36 5.26 2.72
CA MET A 44 -15.38 6.70 2.97
C MET A 44 -16.79 7.27 2.96
N THR A 45 -16.99 8.43 3.59
CA THR A 45 -18.29 9.12 3.58
C THR A 45 -18.60 9.83 2.26
N PRO A 46 -17.66 10.54 1.58
CA PRO A 46 -17.95 11.10 0.26
C PRO A 46 -18.01 9.99 -0.80
N THR A 47 -18.82 10.19 -1.84
CA THR A 47 -18.89 9.26 -2.98
C THR A 47 -17.66 9.35 -3.87
N GLU A 48 -17.02 10.53 -3.90
CA GLU A 48 -15.80 10.79 -4.67
C GLU A 48 -14.94 11.84 -3.97
N VAL A 49 -13.61 11.69 -4.08
CA VAL A 49 -12.62 12.66 -3.63
C VAL A 49 -11.43 12.72 -4.58
N THR A 50 -10.95 13.93 -4.88
CA THR A 50 -9.69 14.13 -5.59
C THR A 50 -8.64 14.63 -4.59
N LEU A 51 -7.54 13.90 -4.51
CA LEU A 51 -6.44 14.17 -3.59
C LEU A 51 -5.40 15.11 -4.20
N ALA A 52 -4.57 15.72 -3.35
CA ALA A 52 -3.58 16.72 -3.73
C ALA A 52 -2.53 16.23 -4.75
N ASN A 53 -2.30 14.92 -4.85
CA ASN A 53 -1.42 14.28 -5.84
C ASN A 53 -2.11 13.92 -7.16
N GLY A 54 -3.35 14.38 -7.37
CA GLY A 54 -4.16 14.10 -8.56
C GLY A 54 -4.81 12.72 -8.57
N ILE A 55 -4.62 11.89 -7.55
CA ILE A 55 -5.30 10.60 -7.44
C ILE A 55 -6.75 10.86 -7.04
N ARG A 56 -7.68 10.22 -7.74
CA ARG A 56 -9.10 10.24 -7.47
C ARG A 56 -9.54 8.94 -6.83
N ILE A 57 -10.36 9.01 -5.78
CA ILE A 57 -11.01 7.85 -5.17
C ILE A 57 -12.50 8.02 -5.39
N ALA A 58 -13.17 7.00 -5.94
CA ALA A 58 -14.60 7.04 -6.19
C ALA A 58 -15.27 5.72 -5.85
N GLN A 59 -16.55 5.79 -5.53
CA GLN A 59 -17.39 4.65 -5.24
C GLN A 59 -17.64 3.83 -6.51
N ALA A 60 -17.65 2.50 -6.40
CA ALA A 60 -17.68 1.58 -7.53
C ALA A 60 -18.94 1.73 -8.41
N ASP A 61 -20.05 2.16 -7.85
CA ASP A 61 -21.33 2.36 -8.56
C ASP A 61 -21.41 3.72 -9.29
N THR A 62 -20.44 4.63 -9.06
CA THR A 62 -20.38 5.95 -9.71
C THR A 62 -19.46 5.99 -10.91
N ILE A 63 -18.72 4.91 -11.18
CA ILE A 63 -17.75 4.84 -12.28
C ILE A 63 -18.01 3.65 -13.18
N GLU A 64 -17.61 3.76 -14.44
CA GLU A 64 -17.56 2.62 -15.34
C GLU A 64 -16.34 1.77 -15.04
N ALA A 65 -16.56 0.55 -14.58
CA ALA A 65 -15.51 -0.41 -14.25
C ALA A 65 -15.87 -1.81 -14.78
N PRO A 66 -14.87 -2.66 -15.11
CA PRO A 66 -15.16 -4.02 -15.54
C PRO A 66 -15.76 -4.82 -14.38
N LEU A 67 -16.67 -5.75 -14.69
CA LEU A 67 -17.31 -6.62 -13.68
C LEU A 67 -16.28 -7.40 -12.84
N GLU A 68 -15.17 -7.78 -13.43
CA GLU A 68 -14.06 -8.45 -12.74
C GLU A 68 -13.40 -7.58 -11.66
N ALA A 69 -13.53 -6.25 -11.77
CA ALA A 69 -12.98 -5.32 -10.79
C ALA A 69 -13.89 -5.13 -9.58
N THR A 70 -15.21 -5.30 -9.77
CA THR A 70 -16.22 -5.09 -8.71
C THR A 70 -16.47 -6.32 -7.87
N SER A 71 -16.16 -7.53 -8.39
CA SER A 71 -16.30 -8.78 -7.67
C SER A 71 -15.04 -9.64 -7.85
N SER A 72 -14.37 -9.96 -6.79
CA SER A 72 -13.29 -10.93 -6.79
C SER A 72 -13.82 -12.27 -6.28
N GLU A 73 -13.99 -13.23 -7.17
CA GLU A 73 -14.02 -14.64 -6.79
C GLU A 73 -12.60 -15.03 -6.38
N GLY A 74 -12.27 -14.81 -5.11
CA GLY A 74 -10.95 -15.11 -4.58
C GLY A 74 -10.66 -16.60 -4.65
N THR A 75 -9.66 -16.99 -5.41
CA THR A 75 -9.02 -18.29 -5.23
C THR A 75 -8.29 -18.26 -3.89
N GLY A 76 -9.01 -18.59 -2.82
CA GLY A 76 -8.41 -19.16 -1.63
C GLY A 76 -8.52 -18.45 -0.31
N ARG A 77 -8.63 -17.15 -0.12
CA ARG A 77 -8.67 -16.59 1.24
C ARG A 77 -9.65 -15.45 1.52
N THR A 78 -10.07 -14.68 0.56
CA THR A 78 -11.13 -13.66 0.79
C THR A 78 -11.80 -13.27 -0.52
N ALA A 79 -13.09 -13.58 -0.66
CA ALA A 79 -13.94 -12.87 -1.59
C ALA A 79 -14.12 -11.46 -1.03
N TRP A 80 -13.72 -10.43 -1.76
CA TRP A 80 -14.05 -9.06 -1.40
C TRP A 80 -14.97 -8.43 -2.44
N GLN A 81 -15.90 -7.62 -1.99
CA GLN A 81 -16.66 -6.75 -2.86
C GLN A 81 -15.95 -5.40 -2.89
N THR A 82 -15.60 -4.94 -4.08
CA THR A 82 -14.97 -3.64 -4.24
C THR A 82 -16.01 -2.54 -4.05
N ALA A 83 -15.84 -1.74 -3.01
CA ALA A 83 -16.70 -0.59 -2.77
C ALA A 83 -16.14 0.70 -3.39
N TYR A 84 -14.81 0.82 -3.48
CA TYR A 84 -14.10 2.01 -3.95
C TYR A 84 -12.93 1.68 -4.86
N PHE A 85 -12.67 2.57 -5.82
CA PHE A 85 -11.51 2.52 -6.70
C PHE A 85 -10.61 3.72 -6.47
N ALA A 86 -9.30 3.50 -6.51
CA ALA A 86 -8.32 4.55 -6.72
C ALA A 86 -8.01 4.67 -8.21
N MET A 87 -7.94 5.89 -8.70
CA MET A 87 -7.76 6.21 -10.10
C MET A 87 -6.63 7.21 -10.29
N THR A 88 -5.83 7.03 -11.33
CA THR A 88 -4.77 7.97 -11.71
C THR A 88 -4.62 8.00 -13.23
N ASP A 89 -4.31 9.18 -13.76
CA ASP A 89 -4.12 9.38 -15.20
C ASP A 89 -2.87 8.65 -15.68
N LEU A 90 -2.96 8.04 -16.85
CA LEU A 90 -1.85 7.36 -17.53
C LEU A 90 -1.12 8.29 -18.50
N GLU A 91 -1.79 9.29 -19.09
CA GLU A 91 -1.21 10.24 -20.04
C GLU A 91 -0.07 11.09 -19.45
N SER A 92 -0.11 11.34 -18.13
CA SER A 92 0.92 12.12 -17.42
C SER A 92 2.15 11.30 -17.01
N ILE A 93 2.23 10.01 -17.41
CA ILE A 93 3.24 9.08 -16.93
C ILE A 93 4.04 8.50 -18.09
N GLU A 94 5.32 8.90 -18.21
CA GLU A 94 6.22 8.47 -19.29
C GLU A 94 6.45 6.95 -19.34
N ASP A 95 6.43 6.25 -18.19
CA ASP A 95 6.71 4.81 -18.11
C ASP A 95 5.45 3.91 -17.98
N GLY A 96 4.26 4.47 -18.13
CA GLY A 96 3.03 3.70 -18.21
C GLY A 96 2.53 3.09 -16.90
N PRO A 97 1.82 1.95 -16.96
CA PRO A 97 1.06 1.41 -15.81
C PRO A 97 1.87 1.13 -14.55
N ARG A 98 3.16 0.82 -14.67
CA ARG A 98 4.04 0.52 -13.52
C ARG A 98 4.25 1.75 -12.64
N GLN A 99 4.46 2.92 -13.23
CA GLN A 99 4.58 4.17 -12.46
C GLN A 99 3.24 4.59 -11.85
N ALA A 100 2.13 4.40 -12.58
CA ALA A 100 0.79 4.63 -12.06
C ALA A 100 0.53 3.78 -10.80
N ILE A 101 0.86 2.48 -10.84
CA ILE A 101 0.78 1.59 -9.67
C ILE A 101 1.71 2.09 -8.55
N GLY A 102 2.91 2.57 -8.88
CA GLY A 102 3.82 3.19 -7.90
C GLY A 102 3.22 4.41 -7.20
N ARG A 103 2.52 5.29 -7.93
CA ARG A 103 1.79 6.43 -7.36
C ARG A 103 0.65 5.98 -6.44
N LEU A 104 -0.11 4.96 -6.84
CA LEU A 104 -1.18 4.39 -6.02
C LEU A 104 -0.64 3.70 -4.76
N ASN A 105 0.52 3.05 -4.82
CA ASN A 105 1.22 2.57 -3.62
C ASN A 105 1.63 3.71 -2.69
N GLY A 106 2.00 4.86 -3.24
CA GLY A 106 2.22 6.10 -2.48
C GLY A 106 0.96 6.58 -1.75
N LEU A 107 -0.21 6.46 -2.38
CA LEU A 107 -1.50 6.72 -1.73
C LEU A 107 -1.75 5.77 -0.55
N ILE A 108 -1.59 4.45 -0.74
CA ILE A 108 -1.77 3.48 0.35
C ILE A 108 -0.86 3.78 1.53
N ARG A 109 0.39 4.17 1.25
CA ARG A 109 1.33 4.60 2.29
C ARG A 109 0.84 5.83 3.03
N ALA A 110 0.35 6.85 2.32
CA ALA A 110 -0.19 8.06 2.93
C ALA A 110 -1.41 7.77 3.80
N LEU A 111 -2.33 6.92 3.35
CA LEU A 111 -3.50 6.49 4.12
C LEU A 111 -3.08 5.78 5.42
N ARG A 112 -2.14 4.82 5.34
CA ARG A 112 -1.65 4.07 6.51
C ARG A 112 -0.87 4.95 7.50
N LEU A 113 -0.16 5.98 7.01
CA LEU A 113 0.53 6.96 7.86
C LEU A 113 -0.44 7.96 8.48
N TYR A 114 -1.58 8.22 7.82
CA TYR A 114 -2.54 9.20 8.30
C TYR A 114 -3.27 8.72 9.54
N LYS A 115 -3.73 7.46 9.52
CA LYS A 115 -4.37 6.85 10.69
C LYS A 115 -4.35 5.32 10.62
N GLU A 116 -4.56 4.71 11.76
CA GLU A 116 -4.69 3.27 11.90
C GLU A 116 -5.86 2.72 11.06
N GLY A 117 -5.64 1.56 10.48
CA GLY A 117 -6.63 0.85 9.65
C GLY A 117 -5.97 -0.05 8.62
N SER A 118 -6.75 -0.95 8.06
CA SER A 118 -6.28 -1.89 7.06
C SER A 118 -6.79 -1.49 5.68
N VAL A 119 -5.90 -0.95 4.85
CA VAL A 119 -6.18 -0.57 3.47
C VAL A 119 -5.08 -1.03 2.54
N GLY A 120 -5.44 -1.47 1.34
CA GLY A 120 -4.48 -1.86 0.31
C GLY A 120 -5.06 -1.78 -1.09
N LEU A 121 -4.22 -1.99 -2.08
CA LEU A 121 -4.65 -2.16 -3.47
C LEU A 121 -5.12 -3.59 -3.70
N GLY A 122 -6.09 -3.76 -4.60
CA GLY A 122 -6.43 -5.06 -5.15
C GLY A 122 -5.28 -5.66 -5.96
N PRO A 123 -5.32 -6.98 -6.22
CA PRO A 123 -4.25 -7.69 -6.93
C PRO A 123 -4.12 -7.29 -8.41
N PHE A 124 -5.14 -6.65 -8.95
CA PHE A 124 -5.19 -6.23 -10.34
C PHE A 124 -5.59 -4.77 -10.47
N ALA A 125 -4.91 -4.10 -11.40
CA ALA A 125 -5.28 -2.82 -11.95
C ALA A 125 -5.97 -3.03 -13.31
N PHE A 126 -6.78 -2.08 -13.72
CA PHE A 126 -7.54 -2.12 -14.97
C PHE A 126 -7.31 -0.83 -15.75
N ALA A 127 -6.85 -0.98 -16.99
CA ALA A 127 -6.72 0.12 -17.94
C ALA A 127 -7.73 -0.05 -19.07
N PRO A 128 -8.47 0.98 -19.48
CA PRO A 128 -9.36 0.88 -20.62
C PRO A 128 -8.57 0.64 -21.91
N VAL A 129 -9.15 -0.14 -22.84
CA VAL A 129 -8.60 -0.45 -24.15
C VAL A 129 -9.69 -0.26 -25.19
N GLY A 130 -9.61 0.80 -26.00
CA GLY A 130 -10.68 1.17 -26.89
C GLY A 130 -12.00 1.50 -26.14
N GLU A 131 -13.14 1.37 -26.84
CA GLU A 131 -14.42 1.86 -26.31
C GLU A 131 -15.06 1.00 -25.21
N SER A 132 -14.72 -0.29 -25.09
CA SER A 132 -15.47 -1.20 -24.18
C SER A 132 -14.63 -2.31 -23.54
N ASN A 133 -13.33 -2.35 -23.77
CA ASN A 133 -12.46 -3.40 -23.26
C ASN A 133 -11.56 -2.88 -22.13
N TRP A 134 -11.19 -3.80 -21.23
CA TRP A 134 -10.29 -3.53 -20.14
C TRP A 134 -9.11 -4.48 -20.16
N ARG A 135 -7.91 -3.94 -20.00
CA ARG A 135 -6.72 -4.75 -19.76
C ARG A 135 -6.45 -4.87 -18.28
N ARG A 136 -6.34 -6.10 -17.83
CA ARG A 136 -5.95 -6.44 -16.47
C ARG A 136 -4.44 -6.46 -16.34
N ILE A 137 -3.91 -5.81 -15.31
CA ILE A 137 -2.49 -5.65 -15.01
C ILE A 137 -2.28 -6.06 -13.55
N GLU A 138 -1.32 -6.92 -13.28
CA GLU A 138 -0.99 -7.31 -11.90
C GLU A 138 -0.36 -6.14 -11.15
N THR A 139 -0.86 -5.85 -9.95
CA THR A 139 -0.31 -4.79 -9.09
C THR A 139 0.95 -5.23 -8.35
N ALA A 140 1.18 -6.54 -8.24
CA ALA A 140 2.28 -7.15 -7.50
C ALA A 140 2.39 -6.66 -6.04
N VAL A 141 1.27 -6.31 -5.43
CA VAL A 141 1.19 -5.89 -4.02
C VAL A 141 0.66 -7.02 -3.14
N ALA A 142 1.13 -7.05 -1.90
CA ALA A 142 0.57 -7.95 -0.89
C ALA A 142 -0.84 -7.49 -0.51
N PRO A 143 -1.78 -8.43 -0.26
CA PRO A 143 -3.09 -8.08 0.26
C PRO A 143 -2.95 -7.41 1.63
N PRO A 144 -3.81 -6.43 1.97
CA PRO A 144 -3.80 -5.84 3.28
C PRO A 144 -4.22 -6.87 4.34
N ARG A 145 -3.84 -6.60 5.60
CA ARG A 145 -4.36 -7.39 6.75
C ARG A 145 -5.88 -7.35 6.78
N PRO A 146 -6.55 -8.35 7.38
CA PRO A 146 -7.97 -8.25 7.68
C PRO A 146 -8.26 -7.00 8.53
N GLY A 147 -9.28 -6.23 8.15
CA GLY A 147 -9.66 -5.00 8.83
C GLY A 147 -10.32 -4.02 7.88
N SER A 148 -10.60 -2.83 8.39
CA SER A 148 -11.20 -1.74 7.61
C SER A 148 -10.46 -0.43 7.87
N TYR A 149 -10.54 0.45 6.88
CA TYR A 149 -10.09 1.84 6.93
C TYR A 149 -11.26 2.72 6.51
N PHE A 150 -11.67 3.64 7.36
CA PHE A 150 -12.82 4.50 7.10
C PHE A 150 -12.41 5.97 7.07
N LEU A 151 -12.51 6.62 5.90
CA LEU A 151 -12.17 8.04 5.71
C LEU A 151 -13.44 8.89 5.77
N ILE A 152 -13.49 9.84 6.71
CA ILE A 152 -14.59 10.81 6.76
C ILE A 152 -14.23 12.09 5.98
N GLU A 153 -15.25 12.81 5.50
CA GLU A 153 -15.06 14.00 4.67
C GLU A 153 -14.20 15.08 5.35
N SER A 154 -14.37 15.28 6.65
CA SER A 154 -13.60 16.26 7.41
C SER A 154 -12.10 15.94 7.52
N GLU A 155 -11.68 14.71 7.27
CA GLU A 155 -10.28 14.27 7.30
C GLU A 155 -9.55 14.49 5.96
N VAL A 156 -10.27 14.71 4.87
CA VAL A 156 -9.69 14.83 3.52
C VAL A 156 -8.68 15.97 3.44
N THR A 157 -8.96 17.09 4.09
CA THR A 157 -8.04 18.25 4.11
C THR A 157 -6.72 17.89 4.77
N SER A 158 -6.76 17.29 5.95
CA SER A 158 -5.55 16.90 6.70
C SER A 158 -4.77 15.78 6.00
N LEU A 159 -5.48 14.84 5.34
CA LEU A 159 -4.85 13.83 4.50
C LEU A 159 -4.11 14.47 3.32
N ASN A 160 -4.71 15.47 2.66
CA ASN A 160 -4.07 16.21 1.58
C ASN A 160 -2.83 16.97 2.03
N GLU A 161 -2.87 17.58 3.22
CA GLU A 161 -1.70 18.22 3.83
C GLU A 161 -0.56 17.22 4.06
N LEU A 162 -0.88 16.01 4.55
CA LEU A 162 0.10 14.94 4.71
C LEU A 162 0.68 14.51 3.35
N ILE A 163 -0.15 14.29 2.34
CA ILE A 163 0.30 13.91 0.99
C ILE A 163 1.28 14.95 0.43
N VAL A 164 0.97 16.23 0.56
CA VAL A 164 1.85 17.33 0.15
C VAL A 164 3.15 17.34 0.97
N ALA A 165 3.07 17.06 2.26
CA ALA A 165 4.26 17.00 3.12
C ALA A 165 5.19 15.83 2.75
N LEU A 166 4.62 14.66 2.42
CA LEU A 166 5.37 13.47 1.99
C LEU A 166 6.04 13.65 0.61
N ALA A 167 5.50 14.51 -0.24
CA ALA A 167 6.06 14.81 -1.56
C ALA A 167 7.19 15.84 -1.54
N LYS A 168 7.45 16.52 -0.40
CA LYS A 168 8.51 17.53 -0.31
C LYS A 168 9.89 16.88 -0.34
N GLU A 169 10.76 17.45 -1.16
CA GLU A 169 12.18 17.10 -1.14
C GLU A 169 12.80 17.42 0.24
N SER A 170 13.61 16.49 0.73
CA SER A 170 14.29 16.60 2.01
C SER A 170 15.74 16.12 1.88
N PRO A 171 16.70 16.72 2.57
CA PRO A 171 18.07 16.18 2.67
C PRO A 171 18.12 14.77 3.28
N ALA A 172 17.05 14.34 3.94
CA ALA A 172 16.90 13.01 4.51
C ALA A 172 16.00 12.08 3.63
N ALA A 173 15.80 12.39 2.33
CA ALA A 173 14.86 11.68 1.47
C ALA A 173 15.09 10.16 1.46
N ASP A 174 16.32 9.71 1.23
CA ASP A 174 16.67 8.28 1.19
C ASP A 174 16.35 7.56 2.51
N ARG A 175 16.65 8.22 3.64
CA ARG A 175 16.36 7.69 4.97
C ARG A 175 14.87 7.63 5.25
N MET A 176 14.14 8.65 4.84
CA MET A 176 12.68 8.69 4.99
C MET A 176 12.02 7.68 4.06
N GLU A 177 12.52 7.49 2.85
CA GLU A 177 12.04 6.44 1.95
C GLU A 177 12.25 5.05 2.56
N PHE A 178 13.43 4.79 3.13
CA PHE A 178 13.69 3.54 3.85
C PHE A 178 12.73 3.35 5.02
N ALA A 179 12.53 4.39 5.85
CA ALA A 179 11.60 4.35 6.98
C ALA A 179 10.17 4.03 6.54
N GLN A 180 9.70 4.70 5.50
CA GLN A 180 8.37 4.47 4.93
C GLN A 180 8.21 3.06 4.34
N LYS A 181 9.24 2.53 3.68
CA LYS A 181 9.25 1.14 3.19
C LYS A 181 9.14 0.14 4.33
N ARG A 182 9.91 0.33 5.41
CA ARG A 182 9.86 -0.54 6.58
C ARG A 182 8.51 -0.48 7.27
N PHE A 183 7.96 0.71 7.48
CA PHE A 183 6.61 0.87 7.99
C PHE A 183 5.58 0.11 7.13
N GLN A 184 5.65 0.24 5.82
CA GLN A 184 4.75 -0.45 4.90
C GLN A 184 4.87 -1.98 5.02
N TYR A 185 6.09 -2.53 5.09
CA TYR A 185 6.30 -3.95 5.31
C TYR A 185 5.73 -4.43 6.65
N GLY A 186 5.91 -3.66 7.73
CA GLY A 186 5.28 -3.94 9.01
C GLY A 186 3.76 -4.00 8.90
N CYS A 187 3.13 -3.04 8.19
CA CYS A 187 1.68 -3.05 7.95
C CYS A 187 1.19 -4.26 7.13
N GLU A 188 2.03 -4.92 6.38
CA GLU A 188 1.69 -6.07 5.54
C GLU A 188 1.88 -7.42 6.25
N ARG A 189 2.55 -7.46 7.41
CA ARG A 189 2.71 -8.68 8.21
C ARG A 189 1.39 -9.07 8.86
N GLU A 190 1.01 -10.34 8.81
CA GLU A 190 -0.20 -10.85 9.46
C GLU A 190 -0.10 -10.82 10.99
N ASN A 191 1.07 -11.14 11.52
CA ASN A 191 1.33 -11.20 12.95
C ASN A 191 2.04 -9.92 13.42
N PRO A 192 1.54 -9.21 14.45
CA PRO A 192 2.19 -8.03 15.00
C PRO A 192 3.63 -8.27 15.46
N VAL A 193 3.94 -9.46 16.01
CA VAL A 193 5.30 -9.80 16.45
C VAL A 193 6.27 -9.86 15.27
N ASP A 194 5.82 -10.41 14.12
CA ASP A 194 6.63 -10.44 12.89
C ASP A 194 6.79 -9.03 12.27
N ALA A 195 5.84 -8.12 12.55
CA ALA A 195 5.89 -6.73 12.11
C ALA A 195 6.82 -5.86 12.94
N LEU A 196 7.10 -6.25 14.19
CA LEU A 196 7.79 -5.44 15.19
C LEU A 196 9.13 -4.90 14.70
N SER A 197 9.98 -5.76 14.15
CA SER A 197 11.31 -5.35 13.67
C SER A 197 11.21 -4.35 12.50
N ASP A 198 10.22 -4.51 11.60
CA ASP A 198 10.02 -3.58 10.50
C ASP A 198 9.55 -2.21 11.01
N HIS A 199 8.64 -2.16 12.00
CA HIS A 199 8.20 -0.91 12.63
C HIS A 199 9.32 -0.22 13.41
N LEU A 200 10.08 -0.98 14.24
CA LEU A 200 11.22 -0.42 14.98
C LEU A 200 12.33 0.08 14.04
N LEU A 201 12.59 -0.60 12.91
CA LEU A 201 13.51 -0.10 11.88
C LEU A 201 12.99 1.19 11.24
N ALA A 202 11.68 1.32 11.01
CA ALA A 202 11.08 2.55 10.51
C ALA A 202 11.28 3.70 11.51
N ILE A 203 11.03 3.48 12.80
CA ILE A 203 11.25 4.45 13.87
C ILE A 203 12.73 4.85 13.96
N ARG A 204 13.65 3.89 13.97
CA ARG A 204 15.10 4.14 13.98
C ARG A 204 15.53 5.01 12.79
N ALA A 205 15.07 4.66 11.58
CA ALA A 205 15.41 5.42 10.39
C ALA A 205 14.81 6.84 10.42
N SER A 206 13.60 7.01 10.92
CA SER A 206 12.95 8.32 11.01
C SER A 206 13.64 9.24 12.01
N LEU A 207 14.01 8.71 13.17
CA LEU A 207 14.57 9.44 14.30
C LEU A 207 16.10 9.41 14.35
N GLY A 208 16.72 8.47 13.68
CA GLY A 208 18.18 8.26 13.71
C GLY A 208 18.95 9.39 13.01
N GLY A 209 20.08 9.78 13.59
CA GLY A 209 21.17 10.49 12.94
C GLY A 209 22.40 9.59 12.86
N GLU A 210 23.46 10.02 12.20
CA GLU A 210 24.74 9.31 12.22
C GLU A 210 25.20 9.07 13.67
N GLY A 211 25.47 7.81 14.04
CA GLY A 211 26.02 7.45 15.34
C GLY A 211 25.02 7.38 16.50
N VAL A 212 23.71 7.39 16.26
CA VAL A 212 22.71 7.31 17.34
C VAL A 212 22.61 5.90 17.89
N ILE A 213 23.01 5.73 19.13
CA ILE A 213 22.83 4.52 19.94
C ILE A 213 21.39 4.46 20.45
N ASP A 214 20.82 3.26 20.62
CA ASP A 214 19.39 3.01 20.94
C ASP A 214 18.88 3.69 22.23
N ALA A 215 19.72 4.00 23.20
CA ALA A 215 19.31 4.59 24.49
C ALA A 215 18.50 5.91 24.39
N PRO A 216 18.77 6.84 23.45
CA PRO A 216 17.91 8.01 23.26
C PRO A 216 16.68 7.77 22.39
N LEU A 217 16.55 6.59 21.73
CA LEU A 217 15.47 6.33 20.77
C LEU A 217 14.10 6.36 21.43
N ALA A 218 13.93 5.66 22.56
CA ALA A 218 12.67 5.57 23.27
C ALA A 218 12.20 6.96 23.76
N ALA A 219 13.11 7.77 24.29
CA ALA A 219 12.79 9.15 24.71
C ALA A 219 12.42 10.05 23.54
N ARG A 220 13.12 9.93 22.39
CA ARG A 220 12.83 10.72 21.18
C ARG A 220 11.50 10.33 20.56
N ALA A 221 11.20 9.03 20.50
CA ALA A 221 9.93 8.53 20.02
C ALA A 221 8.78 8.94 20.94
N ALA A 222 8.94 8.82 22.27
CA ALA A 222 7.95 9.29 23.23
C ALA A 222 7.67 10.79 23.08
N ALA A 223 8.71 11.61 22.91
CA ALA A 223 8.57 13.04 22.68
C ALA A 223 7.77 13.39 21.44
N LEU A 224 7.93 12.63 20.35
CA LEU A 224 7.16 12.82 19.12
C LEU A 224 5.70 12.40 19.26
N ILE A 225 5.43 11.29 19.93
CA ILE A 225 4.08 10.75 20.11
C ILE A 225 3.23 11.67 21.01
N THR A 226 3.80 12.15 22.11
CA THR A 226 3.05 12.86 23.14
C THR A 226 3.33 14.37 23.19
N GLY A 227 4.31 14.86 22.43
CA GLY A 227 4.82 16.23 22.56
C GLY A 227 5.63 16.46 23.86
N ASN A 228 5.88 15.41 24.65
CA ASN A 228 6.58 15.47 25.92
C ASN A 228 7.64 14.36 26.03
N ALA A 229 8.91 14.76 26.09
CA ALA A 229 10.04 13.83 26.21
C ALA A 229 10.05 13.07 27.57
N ASP A 230 9.36 13.57 28.58
CA ASP A 230 9.30 13.00 29.93
C ASP A 230 8.07 12.09 30.13
N ASP A 231 7.34 11.76 29.05
CA ASP A 231 6.25 10.78 29.13
C ASP A 231 6.79 9.36 29.38
N LEU A 232 6.87 9.01 30.65
CA LEU A 232 7.42 7.74 31.10
C LEU A 232 6.66 6.55 30.52
N ARG A 233 5.33 6.65 30.37
CA ARG A 233 4.51 5.53 29.88
C ARG A 233 4.81 5.16 28.43
N SER A 234 4.88 6.15 27.54
CA SER A 234 5.23 5.91 26.13
C SER A 234 6.67 5.44 25.98
N ARG A 235 7.58 6.00 26.80
CA ARG A 235 8.97 5.59 26.82
C ARG A 235 9.13 4.12 27.26
N GLU A 236 8.52 3.71 28.39
CA GLU A 236 8.54 2.33 28.88
C GLU A 236 8.00 1.33 27.87
N ARG A 237 6.93 1.68 27.14
CA ARG A 237 6.37 0.82 26.09
C ARG A 237 7.33 0.63 24.92
N ILE A 238 8.01 1.67 24.50
CA ILE A 238 9.01 1.57 23.41
C ILE A 238 10.23 0.76 23.90
N GLU A 239 10.67 0.94 25.15
CA GLU A 239 11.73 0.14 25.76
C GLU A 239 11.34 -1.35 25.79
N LEU A 240 10.11 -1.68 26.21
CA LEU A 240 9.59 -3.07 26.16
C LEU A 240 9.56 -3.64 24.74
N ALA A 241 9.22 -2.84 23.75
CA ALA A 241 9.22 -3.25 22.34
C ALA A 241 10.65 -3.52 21.83
N LEU A 242 11.63 -2.71 22.23
CA LEU A 242 13.03 -2.91 21.90
C LEU A 242 13.60 -4.18 22.58
N ASP A 243 13.25 -4.41 23.84
CA ASP A 243 13.64 -5.61 24.57
C ASP A 243 13.02 -6.87 23.94
N LEU A 244 11.75 -6.81 23.52
CA LEU A 244 11.08 -7.88 22.81
C LEU A 244 11.76 -8.19 21.47
N GLU A 245 12.07 -7.15 20.67
CA GLU A 245 12.82 -7.33 19.42
C GLU A 245 14.18 -8.01 19.67
N GLN A 246 14.93 -7.55 20.68
CA GLN A 246 16.24 -8.11 20.99
C GLN A 246 16.13 -9.60 21.35
N THR A 247 15.12 -9.98 22.10
CA THR A 247 14.89 -11.38 22.51
C THR A 247 14.50 -12.25 21.32
N LEU A 248 13.64 -11.74 20.43
CA LEU A 248 13.28 -12.43 19.19
C LEU A 248 14.49 -12.61 18.26
N VAL A 249 15.32 -11.59 18.11
CA VAL A 249 16.57 -11.65 17.30
C VAL A 249 17.55 -12.68 17.87
N ASN A 250 17.58 -12.87 19.19
CA ASN A 250 18.38 -13.90 19.84
C ASN A 250 17.82 -15.34 19.66
N GLY A 251 16.64 -15.47 19.03
CA GLY A 251 15.99 -16.77 18.79
C GLY A 251 15.28 -17.32 20.02
N GLU A 252 14.94 -16.48 20.97
CA GLU A 252 14.19 -16.87 22.16
C GLU A 252 12.69 -16.80 21.88
N ASP A 253 11.95 -17.84 22.26
CA ASP A 253 10.49 -17.89 22.13
C ASP A 253 9.85 -17.25 23.37
N LEU A 254 9.30 -16.06 23.22
CA LEU A 254 8.65 -15.33 24.27
C LEU A 254 7.15 -15.17 24.03
N THR A 255 6.38 -15.59 25.02
CA THR A 255 4.94 -15.32 25.07
C THR A 255 4.62 -14.01 25.80
N SER A 256 5.52 -13.54 26.67
CA SER A 256 5.38 -12.29 27.44
C SER A 256 6.72 -11.70 27.85
N ILE A 257 6.78 -10.39 28.00
CA ILE A 257 7.90 -9.65 28.56
C ILE A 257 7.36 -8.55 29.49
N GLY A 258 8.04 -8.32 30.61
CA GLY A 258 7.59 -7.31 31.59
C GLY A 258 6.16 -7.52 32.14
N GLY A 259 5.61 -8.75 32.03
CA GLY A 259 4.23 -9.07 32.43
C GLY A 259 3.15 -8.82 31.37
N GLU A 260 3.51 -8.26 30.20
CA GLU A 260 2.60 -8.06 29.06
C GLU A 260 2.84 -9.11 27.96
N SER A 261 1.81 -9.46 27.18
CA SER A 261 1.98 -10.40 26.07
C SER A 261 2.80 -9.79 24.95
N ALA A 262 3.67 -10.60 24.31
CA ALA A 262 4.48 -10.16 23.16
C ALA A 262 3.62 -9.58 22.03
N THR A 263 2.46 -10.20 21.77
CA THR A 263 1.50 -9.71 20.74
C THR A 263 0.96 -8.33 21.09
N TYR A 264 0.64 -8.07 22.36
CA TYR A 264 0.13 -6.77 22.80
C TYR A 264 1.19 -5.67 22.68
N ILE A 265 2.43 -5.95 23.11
CA ILE A 265 3.56 -5.02 22.97
C ILE A 265 3.81 -4.70 21.51
N ALA A 266 3.90 -5.73 20.66
CA ALA A 266 4.17 -5.57 19.23
C ALA A 266 3.04 -4.84 18.48
N ALA A 267 1.78 -5.02 18.87
CA ALA A 267 0.65 -4.36 18.25
C ALA A 267 0.55 -2.87 18.58
N TRP A 268 1.20 -2.44 19.67
CA TRP A 268 1.20 -1.04 20.09
C TRP A 268 2.22 -0.19 19.31
N VAL A 269 3.30 -0.75 18.81
CA VAL A 269 4.35 -0.08 18.01
C VAL A 269 3.95 0.08 16.55
#